data_76d1fd143db5fed6caf7c005b2e4038e
#
_entry.id   76d1fd143db5fed6caf7c005b2e4038e
#
_cell.length_a   1.000
_cell.length_b   1.000
_cell.length_c   1.000
_cell.angle_alpha   90.00
_cell.angle_beta   90.00
_cell.angle_gamma   90.00
#
_symmetry.space_group_name_H-M   'P 1'
#
loop_
_entity.id
_entity.type
_entity.pdbx_description
1 polymer ?
#
loop_
_entity_poly.entity_id
_entity_poly.type
_entity_poly.pdbx_seq_one_letter_code
_entity_poly.pdbx_strand_id
1 'polypeptide(L)'
;YFNLEVNLLNDDNIAGMMLELGAANALGVYVMLLLHLRTKDNYEASCRPLPLKALAKRYDVDVDLIGRILREFDLFEVDEERQMFRAPYLDRVMAKLEERRMINVANGKKGGRPKRMGSTPETPMDKGEKPNQNQKSREEERRVTTVVKDNNSSNEEKTEKEHSAAA
;
A
#
# COMPACT_ATOMS: atom_id res chain seq x y z
N TYR A 1 8.45 0.74 2.16
CA TYR A 1 7.00 0.49 2.03
C TYR A 1 6.75 -0.73 1.17
N PHE A 2 5.58 -1.31 1.24
CA PHE A 2 5.07 -2.31 0.31
C PHE A 2 3.61 -1.98 0.00
N ASN A 3 3.12 -2.45 -1.15
CA ASN A 3 1.76 -2.20 -1.56
C ASN A 3 0.86 -3.33 -1.06
N LEU A 4 -0.24 -2.99 -0.41
CA LEU A 4 -1.33 -3.94 -0.19
C LEU A 4 -2.06 -4.13 -1.52
N GLU A 5 -2.27 -5.38 -1.92
CA GLU A 5 -3.06 -5.70 -3.11
C GLU A 5 -4.55 -5.40 -2.84
N VAL A 6 -5.24 -4.82 -3.82
CA VAL A 6 -6.68 -4.51 -3.71
C VAL A 6 -7.51 -5.77 -3.41
N ASN A 7 -7.05 -6.91 -3.91
CA ASN A 7 -7.73 -8.21 -3.75
C ASN A 7 -7.45 -8.89 -2.40
N LEU A 8 -6.70 -8.26 -1.50
CA LEU A 8 -6.35 -8.86 -0.20
C LEU A 8 -7.60 -9.31 0.57
N LEU A 9 -8.65 -8.50 0.55
CA LEU A 9 -9.90 -8.80 1.27
C LEU A 9 -10.76 -9.89 0.59
N ASN A 10 -10.42 -10.29 -0.63
CA ASN A 10 -11.10 -11.38 -1.35
C ASN A 10 -10.43 -12.74 -1.10
N ASP A 11 -9.39 -12.79 -0.29
CA ASP A 11 -8.74 -14.04 0.13
C ASP A 11 -9.63 -14.74 1.16
N ASP A 12 -9.95 -16.01 0.93
CA ASP A 12 -10.85 -16.80 1.78
C ASP A 12 -10.31 -16.96 3.21
N ASN A 13 -8.99 -17.09 3.36
CA ASN A 13 -8.34 -17.22 4.67
C ASN A 13 -8.44 -15.91 5.46
N ILE A 14 -8.29 -14.76 4.78
CA ILE A 14 -8.49 -13.45 5.41
C ILE A 14 -9.96 -13.23 5.75
N ALA A 15 -10.87 -13.61 4.88
CA ALA A 15 -12.30 -13.51 5.16
C ALA A 15 -12.71 -14.39 6.35
N GLY A 16 -12.19 -15.62 6.43
CA GLY A 16 -12.40 -16.52 7.58
C GLY A 16 -11.86 -15.94 8.88
N MET A 17 -10.62 -15.44 8.87
CA MET A 17 -10.01 -14.77 10.01
C MET A 17 -10.85 -13.56 10.48
N MET A 18 -11.32 -12.73 9.56
CA MET A 18 -12.14 -11.56 9.87
C MET A 18 -13.49 -11.95 10.48
N LEU A 19 -14.08 -13.04 10.01
CA LEU A 19 -15.36 -13.54 10.52
C LEU A 19 -15.23 -14.05 11.96
N GLU A 20 -14.17 -14.79 12.27
CA GLU A 20 -13.98 -15.41 13.59
C GLU A 20 -13.43 -14.45 14.64
N LEU A 21 -12.51 -13.56 14.27
CA LEU A 21 -11.78 -12.71 15.21
C LEU A 21 -12.28 -11.25 15.24
N GLY A 22 -13.25 -10.93 14.41
CA GLY A 22 -13.72 -9.55 14.22
C GLY A 22 -12.88 -8.77 13.21
N ALA A 23 -13.54 -8.27 12.17
CA ALA A 23 -12.91 -7.76 10.95
C ALA A 23 -11.83 -6.69 11.19
N ALA A 24 -12.14 -5.63 11.93
CA ALA A 24 -11.22 -4.51 12.13
C ALA A 24 -9.99 -4.93 12.95
N ASN A 25 -10.20 -5.71 14.01
CA ASN A 25 -9.15 -6.14 14.92
C ASN A 25 -8.21 -7.15 14.25
N ALA A 26 -8.78 -8.18 13.64
CA ALA A 26 -8.02 -9.24 12.97
C ALA A 26 -7.19 -8.69 11.80
N LEU A 27 -7.80 -7.88 10.94
CA LEU A 27 -7.11 -7.26 9.81
C LEU A 27 -6.02 -6.29 10.30
N GLY A 28 -6.29 -5.52 11.35
CA GLY A 28 -5.31 -4.63 11.96
C GLY A 28 -4.07 -5.38 12.46
N VAL A 29 -4.27 -6.48 13.18
CA VAL A 29 -3.16 -7.32 13.69
C VAL A 29 -2.42 -8.00 12.54
N TYR A 30 -3.12 -8.51 11.52
CA TYR A 30 -2.51 -9.10 10.34
C TYR A 30 -1.57 -8.09 9.64
N VAL A 31 -2.04 -6.88 9.37
CA VAL A 31 -1.23 -5.82 8.75
C VAL A 31 -0.04 -5.43 9.63
N MET A 32 -0.21 -5.33 10.95
CA MET A 32 0.89 -5.07 11.88
C MET A 32 1.96 -6.17 11.83
N LEU A 33 1.57 -7.44 11.73
CA LEU A 33 2.50 -8.56 11.58
C LEU A 33 3.26 -8.47 10.25
N LEU A 34 2.61 -8.14 9.14
CA LEU A 34 3.28 -7.91 7.86
C LEU A 34 4.29 -6.77 7.94
N LEU A 35 3.93 -5.64 8.56
CA LEU A 35 4.83 -4.51 8.77
C LEU A 35 6.01 -4.89 9.66
N HIS A 36 5.78 -5.70 10.70
CA HIS A 36 6.85 -6.21 11.55
C HIS A 36 7.83 -7.08 10.77
N LEU A 37 7.35 -8.05 10.00
CA LEU A 37 8.17 -8.90 9.15
C LEU A 37 8.96 -8.08 8.11
N ARG A 38 8.36 -7.04 7.55
CA ARG A 38 9.00 -6.15 6.58
C ARG A 38 10.26 -5.46 7.12
N THR A 39 10.36 -5.28 8.45
CA THR A 39 11.53 -4.69 9.10
C THR A 39 12.63 -5.70 9.43
N LYS A 40 12.39 -6.99 9.20
CA LYS A 40 13.31 -8.08 9.51
C LYS A 40 14.07 -8.54 8.28
N ASP A 41 15.26 -9.10 8.54
CA ASP A 41 16.03 -9.76 7.50
C ASP A 41 15.30 -11.01 7.02
N ASN A 42 15.30 -11.25 5.72
CA ASN A 42 14.58 -12.34 5.06
C ASN A 42 13.08 -12.39 5.33
N TYR A 43 12.49 -11.31 5.89
CA TYR A 43 11.06 -11.23 6.24
C TYR A 43 10.61 -12.34 7.20
N GLU A 44 11.51 -12.81 8.07
CA GLU A 44 11.26 -13.80 9.10
C GLU A 44 11.31 -13.17 10.50
N ALA A 45 10.44 -13.63 11.42
CA ALA A 45 10.47 -13.22 12.81
C ALA A 45 10.28 -14.42 13.74
N SER A 46 10.70 -14.25 15.00
CA SER A 46 10.61 -15.33 15.98
C SER A 46 9.19 -15.47 16.52
N CYS A 47 8.66 -16.72 16.51
CA CYS A 47 7.40 -17.09 17.14
C CYS A 47 7.55 -17.59 18.59
N ARG A 48 8.72 -17.44 19.20
CA ARG A 48 8.94 -17.80 20.62
C ARG A 48 8.03 -16.98 21.53
N PRO A 49 7.63 -17.53 22.70
CA PRO A 49 6.69 -16.85 23.60
C PRO A 49 7.11 -15.45 24.03
N LEU A 50 8.40 -15.24 24.33
CA LEU A 50 8.89 -13.95 24.83
C LEU A 50 8.87 -12.86 23.74
N PRO A 51 9.41 -13.09 22.51
CA PRO A 51 9.25 -12.15 21.39
C PRO A 51 7.78 -11.84 21.05
N LEU A 52 6.89 -12.84 21.06
CA LEU A 52 5.46 -12.63 20.79
C LEU A 52 4.80 -11.77 21.87
N LYS A 53 5.09 -12.00 23.16
CA LYS A 53 4.62 -11.15 24.25
C LYS A 53 5.13 -9.71 24.13
N ALA A 54 6.39 -9.54 23.73
CA ALA A 54 6.95 -8.21 23.50
C ALA A 54 6.27 -7.49 22.34
N LEU A 55 5.94 -8.23 21.27
CA LEU A 55 5.21 -7.72 20.10
C LEU A 55 3.77 -7.33 20.47
N ALA A 56 3.07 -8.21 21.20
CA ALA A 56 1.72 -8.00 21.71
C ALA A 56 1.65 -6.71 22.56
N LYS A 57 2.59 -6.57 23.51
CA LYS A 57 2.69 -5.37 24.35
C LYS A 57 3.00 -4.11 23.54
N ARG A 58 3.82 -4.21 22.50
CA ARG A 58 4.19 -3.06 21.66
C ARG A 58 3.01 -2.49 20.89
N TYR A 59 2.11 -3.33 20.45
CA TYR A 59 0.96 -2.96 19.62
C TYR A 59 -0.36 -2.93 20.40
N ASP A 60 -0.31 -3.16 21.71
CA ASP A 60 -1.48 -3.22 22.60
C ASP A 60 -2.55 -4.21 22.10
N VAL A 61 -2.10 -5.42 21.75
CA VAL A 61 -2.94 -6.50 21.27
C VAL A 61 -2.76 -7.75 22.14
N ASP A 62 -3.76 -8.63 22.15
CA ASP A 62 -3.69 -9.89 22.85
C ASP A 62 -2.68 -10.83 22.18
N VAL A 63 -1.82 -11.47 22.98
CA VAL A 63 -0.85 -12.46 22.51
C VAL A 63 -1.53 -13.71 21.95
N ASP A 64 -2.67 -14.09 22.50
CA ASP A 64 -3.44 -15.24 22.03
C ASP A 64 -4.04 -14.97 20.66
N LEU A 65 -4.49 -13.74 20.41
CA LEU A 65 -4.95 -13.30 19.09
C LEU A 65 -3.84 -13.42 18.04
N ILE A 66 -2.63 -12.97 18.36
CA ILE A 66 -1.47 -13.15 17.48
C ILE A 66 -1.22 -14.64 17.23
N GLY A 67 -1.24 -15.47 18.29
CA GLY A 67 -1.03 -16.91 18.19
C GLY A 67 -2.01 -17.60 17.26
N ARG A 68 -3.29 -17.24 17.35
CA ARG A 68 -4.36 -17.75 16.48
C ARG A 68 -4.15 -17.34 15.02
N ILE A 69 -3.88 -16.08 14.75
CA ILE A 69 -3.63 -15.55 13.39
C ILE A 69 -2.43 -16.25 12.75
N LEU A 70 -1.40 -16.57 13.51
CA LEU A 70 -0.21 -17.27 13.00
C LEU A 70 -0.46 -18.73 12.62
N ARG A 71 -1.43 -19.43 13.25
CA ARG A 71 -1.56 -20.88 13.15
C ARG A 71 -2.87 -21.40 12.57
N GLU A 72 -3.97 -20.64 12.68
CA GLU A 72 -5.31 -21.16 12.38
C GLU A 72 -5.81 -20.84 10.98
N PHE A 73 -5.23 -19.86 10.30
CA PHE A 73 -5.78 -19.32 9.05
C PHE A 73 -4.89 -19.48 7.81
N ASP A 74 -3.80 -20.23 7.88
CA ASP A 74 -2.86 -20.48 6.78
C ASP A 74 -2.32 -19.20 6.10
N LEU A 75 -2.31 -18.08 6.85
CA LEU A 75 -1.80 -16.78 6.39
C LEU A 75 -0.30 -16.64 6.60
N PHE A 76 0.26 -17.46 7.50
CA PHE A 76 1.67 -17.49 7.85
C PHE A 76 2.21 -18.91 7.83
N GLU A 77 3.44 -19.05 7.38
CA GLU A 77 4.20 -20.29 7.54
C GLU A 77 4.99 -20.23 8.83
N VAL A 78 4.78 -21.20 9.72
CA VAL A 78 5.47 -21.32 11.00
C VAL A 78 6.42 -22.50 10.95
N ASP A 79 7.72 -22.23 11.11
CA ASP A 79 8.76 -23.23 11.26
C ASP A 79 8.95 -23.50 12.77
N GLU A 80 8.38 -24.60 13.25
CA GLU A 80 8.42 -24.97 14.67
C GLU A 80 9.83 -25.40 15.13
N GLU A 81 10.69 -25.91 14.23
CA GLU A 81 12.05 -26.28 14.57
C GLU A 81 12.92 -25.05 14.83
N ARG A 82 12.84 -24.07 13.92
CA ARG A 82 13.57 -22.79 14.05
C ARG A 82 12.87 -21.81 14.97
N GLN A 83 11.63 -22.05 15.33
CA GLN A 83 10.76 -21.12 16.07
C GLN A 83 10.67 -19.76 15.37
N MET A 84 10.42 -19.80 14.06
CA MET A 84 10.32 -18.63 13.20
C MET A 84 9.01 -18.66 12.42
N PHE A 85 8.53 -17.50 12.01
CA PHE A 85 7.38 -17.39 11.11
C PHE A 85 7.64 -16.39 10.01
N ARG A 86 6.99 -16.59 8.86
CA ARG A 86 7.02 -15.70 7.69
C ARG A 86 5.65 -15.63 7.02
N ALA A 87 5.44 -14.65 6.17
CA ALA A 87 4.19 -14.47 5.43
C ALA A 87 4.43 -14.69 3.92
N PRO A 88 3.88 -15.75 3.31
CA PRO A 88 3.99 -15.99 1.87
C PRO A 88 3.47 -14.83 1.02
N TYR A 89 2.45 -14.13 1.51
CA TYR A 89 1.94 -12.92 0.89
C TYR A 89 3.03 -11.84 0.78
N LEU A 90 3.75 -11.57 1.87
CA LEU A 90 4.82 -10.57 1.89
C LEU A 90 5.95 -10.94 0.95
N ASP A 91 6.37 -12.20 0.93
CA ASP A 91 7.42 -12.71 0.05
C ASP A 91 7.06 -12.48 -1.42
N ARG A 92 5.83 -12.81 -1.80
CA ARG A 92 5.32 -12.60 -3.17
C ARG A 92 5.32 -11.12 -3.57
N VAL A 93 4.86 -10.24 -2.68
CA VAL A 93 4.79 -8.79 -2.96
C VAL A 93 6.19 -8.18 -3.03
N MET A 94 7.08 -8.62 -2.16
CA MET A 94 8.46 -8.12 -2.12
C MET A 94 9.29 -8.62 -3.31
N ALA A 95 9.12 -9.86 -3.74
CA ALA A 95 9.78 -10.38 -4.95
C ALA A 95 9.46 -9.52 -6.19
N LYS A 96 8.19 -9.16 -6.38
CA LYS A 96 7.78 -8.26 -7.47
C LYS A 96 8.42 -6.87 -7.39
N LEU A 97 8.59 -6.35 -6.17
CA LEU A 97 9.24 -5.04 -5.95
C LEU A 97 10.74 -5.11 -6.24
N GLU A 98 11.41 -6.16 -5.83
CA GLU A 98 12.84 -6.36 -6.06
C GLU A 98 13.14 -6.58 -7.54
N GLU A 99 12.32 -7.35 -8.24
CA GLU A 99 12.41 -7.52 -9.69
C GLU A 99 12.32 -6.16 -10.42
N ARG A 100 11.31 -5.35 -10.10
CA ARG A 100 11.18 -3.99 -10.66
C ARG A 100 12.38 -3.12 -10.35
N ARG A 101 12.91 -3.21 -9.14
CA ARG A 101 14.11 -2.48 -8.71
C ARG A 101 15.33 -2.90 -9.52
N MET A 102 15.54 -4.20 -9.73
CA MET A 102 16.63 -4.72 -10.55
C MET A 102 16.52 -4.26 -12.01
N ILE A 103 15.33 -4.31 -12.59
CA ILE A 103 15.07 -3.82 -13.94
C ILE A 103 15.40 -2.32 -14.04
N ASN A 104 14.96 -1.52 -13.08
CA ASN A 104 15.23 -0.09 -13.07
C ASN A 104 16.72 0.23 -12.91
N VAL A 105 17.44 -0.52 -12.07
CA VAL A 105 18.89 -0.40 -11.92
C VAL A 105 19.62 -0.80 -13.21
N ALA A 106 19.20 -1.90 -13.84
CA ALA A 106 19.78 -2.34 -15.12
C ALA A 106 19.54 -1.31 -16.23
N ASN A 107 18.34 -0.75 -16.30
CA ASN A 107 18.01 0.30 -17.26
C ASN A 107 18.76 1.60 -16.98
N GLY A 108 18.97 1.96 -15.71
CA GLY A 108 19.78 3.09 -15.30
C GLY A 108 21.25 2.95 -15.70
N LYS A 109 21.80 1.72 -15.64
CA LYS A 109 23.18 1.43 -16.08
C LYS A 109 23.35 1.46 -17.60
N LYS A 110 22.30 1.20 -18.38
CA LYS A 110 22.35 1.20 -19.86
C LYS A 110 22.39 2.61 -20.49
N GLY A 111 22.26 3.64 -19.74
CA GLY A 111 22.44 5.01 -20.20
C GLY A 111 21.27 5.90 -19.80
N GLY A 112 21.56 6.83 -18.89
CA GLY A 112 20.79 8.04 -18.78
C GLY A 112 20.82 8.79 -20.12
N ARG A 113 19.85 9.69 -20.32
CA ARG A 113 19.77 10.59 -21.47
C ARG A 113 21.17 11.07 -21.86
N PRO A 114 21.64 10.85 -23.10
CA PRO A 114 22.96 11.27 -23.52
C PRO A 114 23.10 12.77 -23.18
N LYS A 115 24.17 13.11 -22.46
CA LYS A 115 24.53 14.52 -22.25
C LYS A 115 24.60 15.12 -23.63
N ARG A 116 23.77 16.10 -23.89
CA ARG A 116 23.81 16.90 -25.11
C ARG A 116 25.22 17.56 -25.14
N MET A 117 26.14 16.93 -25.84
CA MET A 117 27.45 17.51 -26.08
C MET A 117 27.26 18.77 -26.89
N GLY A 118 27.68 19.89 -26.28
CA GLY A 118 28.09 21.10 -26.96
C GLY A 118 27.10 21.67 -27.97
N SER A 119 26.17 22.48 -27.51
CA SER A 119 25.76 23.62 -28.37
C SER A 119 26.85 24.67 -28.25
N THR A 120 27.66 24.80 -29.30
CA THR A 120 28.43 25.99 -29.59
C THR A 120 27.56 27.23 -29.38
N PRO A 121 28.08 28.29 -28.74
CA PRO A 121 27.33 29.52 -28.60
C PRO A 121 27.47 30.30 -29.91
N GLU A 122 26.47 30.35 -30.75
CA GLU A 122 26.22 31.40 -31.73
C GLU A 122 24.94 31.13 -32.52
N THR A 123 23.85 31.76 -32.14
CA THR A 123 23.02 32.67 -32.89
C THR A 123 21.78 33.09 -32.12
N PRO A 124 21.51 34.39 -31.95
CA PRO A 124 20.25 34.85 -31.36
C PRO A 124 19.21 34.95 -32.44
N MET A 125 18.16 34.13 -32.39
CA MET A 125 16.86 34.50 -32.97
C MET A 125 15.83 33.39 -32.77
N ASP A 126 14.70 33.89 -32.37
CA ASP A 126 13.35 33.36 -32.44
C ASP A 126 12.83 32.58 -31.23
N LYS A 127 12.09 33.37 -30.44
CA LYS A 127 11.22 32.89 -29.36
C LYS A 127 9.97 32.27 -29.95
N GLY A 128 10.03 30.95 -30.24
CA GLY A 128 8.85 30.13 -30.42
C GLY A 128 8.53 29.43 -29.12
N GLU A 129 7.58 29.91 -28.36
CA GLU A 129 7.03 29.23 -27.17
C GLU A 129 6.47 27.89 -27.57
N LYS A 130 7.15 26.81 -27.14
CA LYS A 130 6.55 25.47 -27.14
C LYS A 130 5.71 25.32 -25.85
N PRO A 131 4.40 25.05 -25.93
CA PRO A 131 3.58 24.89 -24.76
C PRO A 131 4.06 23.68 -23.95
N ASN A 132 4.31 23.92 -22.66
CA ASN A 132 4.78 22.95 -21.70
C ASN A 132 3.67 21.91 -21.44
N GLN A 133 3.86 20.67 -21.88
CA GLN A 133 2.90 19.58 -21.71
C GLN A 133 2.51 19.32 -20.24
N ASN A 134 3.29 19.79 -19.27
CA ASN A 134 2.97 19.68 -17.85
C ASN A 134 1.87 20.63 -17.37
N GLN A 135 1.53 21.67 -18.13
CA GLN A 135 0.40 22.55 -17.76
C GLN A 135 -0.96 21.95 -18.12
N LYS A 136 -1.02 21.12 -19.16
CA LYS A 136 -2.27 20.50 -19.60
C LYS A 136 -2.80 19.46 -18.59
N SER A 137 -1.93 18.68 -17.98
CA SER A 137 -2.30 17.70 -16.95
C SER A 137 -2.81 18.36 -15.65
N ARG A 138 -2.28 19.53 -15.30
CA ARG A 138 -2.69 20.27 -14.10
C ARG A 138 -4.02 21.01 -14.25
N GLU A 139 -4.38 21.37 -15.47
CA GLU A 139 -5.68 22.00 -15.77
C GLU A 139 -6.82 20.97 -15.84
N GLU A 140 -6.52 19.76 -16.31
CA GLU A 140 -7.48 18.65 -16.32
C GLU A 140 -7.82 18.15 -14.90
N GLU A 141 -6.84 18.02 -14.01
CA GLU A 141 -7.07 17.68 -12.60
C GLU A 141 -7.91 18.75 -11.87
N ARG A 142 -7.74 20.03 -12.20
CA ARG A 142 -8.54 21.10 -11.61
C ARG A 142 -10.00 21.07 -12.09
N ARG A 143 -10.27 20.67 -13.33
CA ARG A 143 -11.64 20.56 -13.86
C ARG A 143 -12.41 19.40 -13.24
N VAL A 144 -11.74 18.26 -13.00
CA VAL A 144 -12.37 17.11 -12.36
C VAL A 144 -12.73 17.40 -10.91
N THR A 145 -11.89 18.13 -10.16
CA THR A 145 -12.16 18.50 -8.76
C THR A 145 -13.30 19.50 -8.62
N THR A 146 -13.52 20.37 -9.60
CA THR A 146 -14.62 21.36 -9.56
C THR A 146 -15.98 20.70 -9.83
N VAL A 147 -16.04 19.75 -10.78
CA VAL A 147 -17.27 19.02 -11.13
C VAL A 147 -17.74 18.12 -9.97
N VAL A 148 -16.82 17.55 -9.19
CA VAL A 148 -17.17 16.72 -8.03
C VAL A 148 -17.71 17.57 -6.86
N LYS A 149 -17.27 18.81 -6.70
CA LYS A 149 -17.80 19.72 -5.66
C LYS A 149 -19.20 20.22 -5.97
N ASP A 150 -19.49 20.50 -7.22
CA ASP A 150 -20.82 21.02 -7.63
C ASP A 150 -21.91 19.92 -7.56
N ASN A 151 -21.55 18.64 -7.74
CA ASN A 151 -22.49 17.52 -7.61
C ASN A 151 -22.80 17.15 -6.15
N ASN A 152 -21.94 17.48 -5.19
CA ASN A 152 -22.19 17.18 -3.78
C ASN A 152 -23.07 18.25 -3.11
N SER A 153 -22.98 19.51 -3.57
CA SER A 153 -23.82 20.62 -3.06
C SER A 153 -25.28 20.51 -3.49
N SER A 154 -25.55 19.93 -4.65
CA SER A 154 -26.92 19.77 -5.16
C SER A 154 -27.70 18.60 -4.56
N ASN A 155 -27.02 17.65 -3.92
CA ASN A 155 -27.68 16.49 -3.30
C ASN A 155 -28.08 16.75 -1.84
N GLU A 156 -27.39 17.65 -1.14
CA GLU A 156 -27.75 18.01 0.25
C GLU A 156 -29.00 18.89 0.31
N GLU A 157 -29.20 19.76 -0.68
CA GLU A 157 -30.41 20.61 -0.75
C GLU A 157 -31.72 19.85 -1.08
N LYS A 158 -31.61 18.67 -1.69
CA LYS A 158 -32.81 17.84 -2.00
C LYS A 158 -33.31 17.01 -0.82
N THR A 159 -32.43 16.60 0.09
CA THR A 159 -32.80 15.80 1.27
C THR A 159 -33.46 16.62 2.37
N GLU A 160 -33.12 17.93 2.50
CA GLU A 160 -33.77 18.79 3.48
C GLU A 160 -35.20 19.21 3.09
N LYS A 161 -35.54 19.24 1.80
CA LYS A 161 -36.89 19.58 1.34
C LYS A 161 -37.93 18.45 1.45
N GLU A 162 -37.47 17.20 1.46
CA GLU A 162 -38.39 16.05 1.61
C GLU A 162 -38.74 15.75 3.08
N HIS A 163 -37.94 16.19 4.05
CA HIS A 163 -38.22 16.00 5.48
C HIS A 163 -39.14 17.08 6.08
N SER A 164 -39.34 18.20 5.39
CA SER A 164 -40.25 19.29 5.86
C SER A 164 -41.70 19.18 5.37
N ALA A 165 -42.00 18.20 4.53
CA ALA A 165 -43.37 18.02 3.97
C ALA A 165 -44.17 16.87 4.60
N ALA A 166 -43.65 16.21 5.64
CA ALA A 166 -44.27 15.04 6.30
C ALA A 166 -44.53 15.25 7.82
N ALA A 167 -44.73 16.50 8.27
CA ALA A 167 -45.19 16.81 9.63
C ALA A 167 -46.47 17.62 9.61
#